data_539c1167223f3aa634396f8d1cdbf6d7
#
_entry.id   539c1167223f3aa634396f8d1cdbf6d7
#
_cell.length_a   1.000
_cell.length_b   1.000
_cell.length_c   1.000
_cell.angle_alpha   90.00
_cell.angle_beta   90.00
_cell.angle_gamma   90.00
#
_symmetry.space_group_name_H-M   'P 1'
#
loop_
_entity.id
_entity.type
_entity.pdbx_description
1 polymer ?
#
loop_
_entity_poly.entity_id
_entity_poly.type
_entity_poly.pdbx_seq_one_letter_code
_entity_poly.pdbx_strand_id
1 'polypeptide(L)'
;TAAIIAKEDMTVKGSTVNAKDIHLKAGNNIHILSSENKSTTIEDYKAKSGSIGASISKGGYGIGASYGKGKGQTEETTLTHTPSDITAKDTVSLSSGNDTLIRGGTVKGNKVTANAGRMSIESEQDKKNYKETSKTSGLSVSYTPGSAVTVSGGKGKTNTDSTYESVTKQAGIYAGKEGYDIQVKN
;
A
#
# COMPACT_ATOMS: atom_id res chain seq x y z
N THR A 1 -17.06 -13.15 -28.12
CA THR A 1 -17.73 -11.90 -27.73
C THR A 1 -18.33 -12.08 -26.33
N ALA A 2 -18.11 -11.10 -25.45
CA ALA A 2 -18.80 -10.97 -24.17
C ALA A 2 -19.67 -9.71 -24.21
N ALA A 3 -20.94 -9.85 -23.89
CA ALA A 3 -21.87 -8.72 -23.80
C ALA A 3 -22.52 -8.71 -22.40
N ILE A 4 -22.40 -7.61 -21.70
CA ILE A 4 -23.02 -7.38 -20.40
C ILE A 4 -23.92 -6.15 -20.52
N ILE A 5 -25.19 -6.31 -20.23
CA ILE A 5 -26.19 -5.27 -20.37
C ILE A 5 -26.95 -5.12 -19.04
N ALA A 6 -26.92 -3.91 -18.50
CA ALA A 6 -27.69 -3.52 -17.33
C ALA A 6 -28.77 -2.49 -17.73
N LYS A 7 -29.97 -2.58 -17.12
CA LYS A 7 -31.02 -1.59 -17.34
C LYS A 7 -30.70 -0.24 -16.70
N GLU A 8 -30.02 -0.28 -15.56
CA GLU A 8 -29.64 0.89 -14.76
C GLU A 8 -28.13 0.98 -14.67
N ASP A 9 -27.57 0.70 -13.52
CA ASP A 9 -26.13 0.79 -13.26
C ASP A 9 -25.41 -0.53 -13.47
N MET A 10 -24.17 -0.46 -13.90
CA MET A 10 -23.25 -1.59 -14.01
C MET A 10 -22.00 -1.30 -13.19
N THR A 11 -21.59 -2.25 -12.33
CA THR A 11 -20.34 -2.17 -11.59
C THR A 11 -19.50 -3.41 -11.83
N VAL A 12 -18.25 -3.20 -12.28
CA VAL A 12 -17.19 -4.21 -12.36
C VAL A 12 -16.14 -3.82 -11.32
N LYS A 13 -15.96 -4.67 -10.29
CA LYS A 13 -15.07 -4.35 -9.17
C LYS A 13 -14.09 -5.47 -8.89
N GLY A 14 -12.76 -5.13 -8.88
CA GLY A 14 -11.68 -6.07 -8.59
C GLY A 14 -11.71 -7.32 -9.48
N SER A 15 -12.11 -7.19 -10.74
CA SER A 15 -12.45 -8.30 -11.62
C SER A 15 -11.78 -8.17 -12.98
N THR A 16 -11.51 -9.32 -13.61
CA THR A 16 -10.94 -9.37 -14.96
C THR A 16 -11.96 -9.93 -15.94
N VAL A 17 -12.20 -9.21 -17.04
CA VAL A 17 -13.04 -9.64 -18.16
C VAL A 17 -12.16 -9.73 -19.41
N ASN A 18 -12.06 -10.93 -19.97
CA ASN A 18 -11.28 -11.19 -21.19
C ASN A 18 -12.15 -11.84 -22.26
N ALA A 19 -12.16 -11.27 -23.47
CA ALA A 19 -12.85 -11.85 -24.62
C ALA A 19 -12.22 -11.41 -25.95
N LYS A 20 -12.77 -11.90 -27.06
CA LYS A 20 -12.41 -11.36 -28.39
C LYS A 20 -12.97 -9.95 -28.54
N ASP A 21 -14.25 -9.79 -28.30
CA ASP A 21 -14.94 -8.50 -28.24
C ASP A 21 -15.69 -8.37 -26.93
N ILE A 22 -15.74 -7.17 -26.37
CA ILE A 22 -16.45 -6.87 -25.12
C ILE A 22 -17.38 -5.70 -25.33
N HIS A 23 -18.64 -5.88 -24.97
CA HIS A 23 -19.66 -4.83 -25.01
C HIS A 23 -20.27 -4.67 -23.63
N LEU A 24 -20.04 -3.51 -23.00
CA LEU A 24 -20.63 -3.13 -21.71
C LEU A 24 -21.65 -2.01 -21.98
N LYS A 25 -22.90 -2.26 -21.64
CA LYS A 25 -23.99 -1.27 -21.81
C LYS A 25 -24.76 -1.12 -20.51
N ALA A 26 -24.93 0.11 -20.04
CA ALA A 26 -25.78 0.45 -18.89
C ALA A 26 -26.75 1.56 -19.26
N GLY A 27 -27.97 1.48 -18.75
CA GLY A 27 -28.98 2.53 -18.94
C GLY A 27 -28.59 3.84 -18.24
N ASN A 28 -27.93 3.74 -17.09
CA ASN A 28 -27.41 4.88 -16.34
C ASN A 28 -25.88 4.89 -16.35
N ASN A 29 -25.23 4.26 -15.36
CA ASN A 29 -23.79 4.43 -15.12
C ASN A 29 -23.02 3.13 -15.33
N ILE A 30 -21.76 3.26 -15.79
CA ILE A 30 -20.77 2.20 -15.79
C ILE A 30 -19.67 2.57 -14.82
N HIS A 31 -19.44 1.71 -13.81
CA HIS A 31 -18.36 1.84 -12.85
C HIS A 31 -17.39 0.67 -13.00
N ILE A 32 -16.14 0.96 -13.35
CA ILE A 32 -15.03 0.00 -13.39
C ILE A 32 -14.09 0.39 -12.25
N LEU A 33 -14.16 -0.36 -11.13
CA LEU A 33 -13.53 0.01 -9.87
C LEU A 33 -12.52 -1.03 -9.43
N SER A 34 -11.45 -0.61 -8.79
CA SER A 34 -10.61 -1.52 -8.00
C SER A 34 -11.35 -2.02 -6.75
N SER A 35 -10.91 -3.14 -6.20
CA SER A 35 -11.29 -3.55 -4.85
C SER A 35 -10.17 -3.22 -3.86
N GLU A 36 -10.55 -2.71 -2.69
CA GLU A 36 -9.62 -2.41 -1.61
C GLU A 36 -9.32 -3.66 -0.76
N ASN A 37 -8.05 -3.85 -0.42
CA ASN A 37 -7.58 -4.85 0.52
C ASN A 37 -6.83 -4.15 1.64
N LYS A 38 -7.35 -4.22 2.86
CA LYS A 38 -6.73 -3.63 4.04
C LYS A 38 -6.20 -4.73 4.95
N SER A 39 -4.94 -4.62 5.33
CA SER A 39 -4.29 -5.47 6.33
C SER A 39 -3.72 -4.59 7.45
N THR A 40 -3.89 -5.03 8.69
CA THR A 40 -3.25 -4.39 9.85
C THR A 40 -2.52 -5.46 10.63
N THR A 41 -1.23 -5.28 10.82
CA THR A 41 -0.36 -6.15 11.61
C THR A 41 0.12 -5.38 12.83
N ILE A 42 -0.05 -5.96 14.01
CA ILE A 42 0.43 -5.40 15.27
C ILE A 42 1.39 -6.41 15.87
N GLU A 43 2.60 -5.98 16.16
CA GLU A 43 3.64 -6.81 16.76
C GLU A 43 4.17 -6.16 18.03
N ASP A 44 4.15 -6.91 19.12
CA ASP A 44 4.77 -6.54 20.38
C ASP A 44 6.10 -7.28 20.53
N TYR A 45 7.15 -6.57 20.88
CA TYR A 45 8.43 -7.19 21.16
C TYR A 45 8.97 -6.79 22.54
N LYS A 46 9.71 -7.72 23.15
CA LYS A 46 10.43 -7.52 24.41
C LYS A 46 11.83 -8.08 24.24
N ALA A 47 12.82 -7.30 24.62
CA ALA A 47 14.21 -7.69 24.61
C ALA A 47 14.84 -7.48 25.98
N LYS A 48 15.74 -8.37 26.35
CA LYS A 48 16.61 -8.24 27.54
C LYS A 48 18.04 -8.51 27.08
N SER A 49 18.97 -7.73 27.56
CA SER A 49 20.38 -7.91 27.31
C SER A 49 21.18 -7.80 28.61
N GLY A 50 22.21 -8.57 28.69
CA GLY A 50 23.18 -8.47 29.79
C GLY A 50 24.57 -8.69 29.23
N SER A 51 25.55 -7.94 29.71
CA SER A 51 26.94 -8.14 29.35
C SER A 51 27.84 -7.99 30.57
N ILE A 52 28.91 -8.76 30.57
CA ILE A 52 30.03 -8.64 31.49
C ILE A 52 31.27 -8.50 30.61
N GLY A 53 32.11 -7.54 30.90
CA GLY A 53 33.31 -7.28 30.10
C GLY A 53 34.47 -6.81 30.95
N ALA A 54 35.66 -7.02 30.42
CA ALA A 54 36.90 -6.45 30.93
C ALA A 54 37.52 -5.54 29.84
N SER A 55 38.10 -4.44 30.24
CA SER A 55 38.81 -3.52 29.36
C SER A 55 40.23 -3.29 29.84
N ILE A 56 41.16 -3.14 28.93
CA ILE A 56 42.54 -2.78 29.20
C ILE A 56 42.83 -1.47 28.43
N SER A 57 43.29 -0.47 29.12
CA SER A 57 43.66 0.82 28.56
C SER A 57 44.98 1.32 29.14
N LYS A 58 45.54 2.43 28.62
CA LYS A 58 46.75 3.05 29.17
C LYS A 58 46.63 3.44 30.66
N GLY A 59 45.41 3.53 31.20
CA GLY A 59 45.14 3.86 32.59
C GLY A 59 44.94 2.65 33.49
N GLY A 60 45.10 1.42 32.99
CA GLY A 60 44.90 0.18 33.75
C GLY A 60 43.87 -0.76 33.16
N TYR A 61 43.44 -1.73 33.93
CA TYR A 61 42.39 -2.66 33.59
C TYR A 61 41.09 -2.25 34.28
N GLY A 62 39.96 -2.55 33.65
CA GLY A 62 38.62 -2.29 34.17
C GLY A 62 37.71 -3.50 33.97
N ILE A 63 36.75 -3.65 34.87
CA ILE A 63 35.68 -4.63 34.72
C ILE A 63 34.32 -3.91 34.74
N GLY A 64 33.36 -4.43 33.99
CA GLY A 64 32.06 -3.83 33.96
C GLY A 64 30.96 -4.86 33.67
N ALA A 65 29.76 -4.55 34.13
CA ALA A 65 28.57 -5.31 33.85
C ALA A 65 27.46 -4.34 33.40
N SER A 66 26.67 -4.76 32.45
CA SER A 66 25.48 -4.00 32.03
C SER A 66 24.25 -4.90 31.92
N TYR A 67 23.10 -4.31 32.19
CA TYR A 67 21.81 -4.93 31.97
C TYR A 67 20.89 -3.94 31.28
N GLY A 68 20.24 -4.41 30.24
CA GLY A 68 19.27 -3.63 29.48
C GLY A 68 17.96 -4.40 29.27
N LYS A 69 16.90 -3.66 29.17
CA LYS A 69 15.62 -4.17 28.73
C LYS A 69 14.97 -3.21 27.77
N GLY A 70 14.33 -3.76 26.76
CA GLY A 70 13.55 -3.04 25.77
C GLY A 70 12.17 -3.66 25.62
N LYS A 71 11.21 -2.84 25.28
CA LYS A 71 9.91 -3.26 24.82
C LYS A 71 9.42 -2.28 23.77
N GLY A 72 8.70 -2.78 22.80
CA GLY A 72 8.11 -1.92 21.78
C GLY A 72 6.90 -2.57 21.14
N GLN A 73 6.21 -1.77 20.38
CA GLN A 73 5.08 -2.17 19.56
C GLN A 73 5.24 -1.57 18.18
N THR A 74 5.02 -2.40 17.20
CA THR A 74 4.95 -2.00 15.79
C THR A 74 3.53 -2.19 15.30
N GLU A 75 2.98 -1.19 14.64
CA GLU A 75 1.71 -1.24 13.93
C GLU A 75 1.97 -0.93 12.47
N GLU A 76 1.68 -1.88 11.60
CA GLU A 76 1.75 -1.71 10.15
C GLU A 76 0.35 -1.85 9.56
N THR A 77 -0.13 -0.82 8.86
CA THR A 77 -1.38 -0.85 8.12
C THR A 77 -1.07 -0.69 6.64
N THR A 78 -1.49 -1.67 5.85
CA THR A 78 -1.33 -1.68 4.39
C THR A 78 -2.70 -1.64 3.74
N LEU A 79 -2.90 -0.72 2.82
CA LEU A 79 -4.05 -0.62 1.92
C LEU A 79 -3.54 -0.83 0.50
N THR A 80 -4.03 -1.88 -0.16
CA THR A 80 -3.71 -2.18 -1.56
C THR A 80 -4.98 -2.28 -2.39
N HIS A 81 -4.85 -2.01 -3.69
CA HIS A 81 -5.97 -2.05 -4.63
C HIS A 81 -5.77 -3.18 -5.64
N THR A 82 -6.78 -4.05 -5.77
CA THR A 82 -6.85 -5.03 -6.85
C THR A 82 -7.59 -4.38 -8.01
N PRO A 83 -6.93 -4.11 -9.14
CA PRO A 83 -7.55 -3.41 -10.27
C PRO A 83 -8.63 -4.24 -10.95
N SER A 84 -9.54 -3.56 -11.67
CA SER A 84 -10.41 -4.20 -12.64
C SER A 84 -9.83 -4.08 -14.04
N ASP A 85 -9.72 -5.20 -14.75
CA ASP A 85 -9.16 -5.26 -16.09
C ASP A 85 -10.19 -5.74 -17.11
N ILE A 86 -10.53 -4.89 -18.07
CA ILE A 86 -11.37 -5.20 -19.22
C ILE A 86 -10.46 -5.29 -20.43
N THR A 87 -10.26 -6.48 -20.97
CA THR A 87 -9.31 -6.69 -22.08
C THR A 87 -9.95 -7.46 -23.23
N ALA A 88 -10.10 -6.81 -24.39
CA ALA A 88 -10.50 -7.47 -25.61
C ALA A 88 -9.33 -7.63 -26.59
N LYS A 89 -9.35 -8.69 -27.37
CA LYS A 89 -8.39 -8.86 -28.49
C LYS A 89 -8.67 -7.84 -29.60
N ASP A 90 -9.95 -7.67 -29.93
CA ASP A 90 -10.39 -6.79 -31.01
C ASP A 90 -11.04 -5.52 -30.41
N THR A 91 -12.30 -5.53 -30.06
CA THR A 91 -13.03 -4.31 -29.71
C THR A 91 -13.54 -4.33 -28.26
N VAL A 92 -13.33 -3.22 -27.53
CA VAL A 92 -14.10 -2.88 -26.32
C VAL A 92 -15.07 -1.75 -26.64
N SER A 93 -16.33 -1.95 -26.29
CA SER A 93 -17.37 -0.94 -26.39
C SER A 93 -18.00 -0.68 -25.02
N LEU A 94 -17.95 0.57 -24.58
CA LEU A 94 -18.61 1.07 -23.37
C LEU A 94 -19.75 2.00 -23.76
N SER A 95 -20.94 1.79 -23.24
CA SER A 95 -22.09 2.67 -23.50
C SER A 95 -22.87 2.90 -22.22
N SER A 96 -22.80 4.09 -21.65
CA SER A 96 -23.59 4.51 -20.50
C SER A 96 -24.57 5.62 -20.87
N GLY A 97 -25.75 5.61 -20.27
CA GLY A 97 -26.73 6.70 -20.43
C GLY A 97 -26.25 8.01 -19.80
N ASN A 98 -25.57 7.91 -18.67
CA ASN A 98 -25.03 9.03 -17.89
C ASN A 98 -23.50 8.92 -17.77
N ASP A 99 -22.98 8.41 -16.65
CA ASP A 99 -21.55 8.49 -16.33
C ASP A 99 -20.82 7.17 -16.60
N THR A 100 -19.56 7.28 -17.02
CA THR A 100 -18.59 6.18 -17.02
C THR A 100 -17.43 6.57 -16.10
N LEU A 101 -17.28 5.84 -14.99
CA LEU A 101 -16.16 6.00 -14.06
C LEU A 101 -15.22 4.79 -14.15
N ILE A 102 -13.95 5.05 -14.44
CA ILE A 102 -12.87 4.06 -14.38
C ILE A 102 -11.94 4.49 -13.25
N ARG A 103 -12.04 3.83 -12.09
CA ARG A 103 -11.18 4.12 -10.93
C ARG A 103 -10.41 2.88 -10.49
N GLY A 104 -9.08 2.95 -10.61
CA GLY A 104 -8.20 1.83 -10.35
C GLY A 104 -8.40 0.64 -11.30
N GLY A 105 -8.84 0.90 -12.54
CA GLY A 105 -9.09 -0.11 -13.56
C GLY A 105 -8.48 0.23 -14.91
N THR A 106 -8.39 -0.78 -15.80
CA THR A 106 -7.95 -0.58 -17.19
C THR A 106 -8.93 -1.15 -18.20
N VAL A 107 -9.08 -0.46 -19.31
CA VAL A 107 -9.84 -0.90 -20.46
C VAL A 107 -8.89 -0.99 -21.66
N LYS A 108 -8.73 -2.17 -22.25
CA LYS A 108 -7.78 -2.44 -23.34
C LYS A 108 -8.45 -3.17 -24.49
N GLY A 109 -8.17 -2.72 -25.70
CA GLY A 109 -8.63 -3.36 -26.94
C GLY A 109 -7.81 -2.89 -28.13
N ASN A 110 -7.89 -3.59 -29.28
CA ASN A 110 -7.32 -3.07 -30.53
C ASN A 110 -8.06 -1.80 -30.96
N LYS A 111 -9.39 -1.80 -30.77
CA LYS A 111 -10.26 -0.63 -30.87
C LYS A 111 -11.00 -0.44 -29.54
N VAL A 112 -11.10 0.80 -29.05
CA VAL A 112 -11.92 1.13 -27.89
C VAL A 112 -12.93 2.20 -28.27
N THR A 113 -14.21 1.89 -28.10
CA THR A 113 -15.31 2.83 -28.29
C THR A 113 -15.97 3.13 -26.96
N ALA A 114 -16.29 4.39 -26.70
CA ALA A 114 -17.01 4.78 -25.50
C ALA A 114 -18.02 5.88 -25.82
N ASN A 115 -19.23 5.74 -25.28
CA ASN A 115 -20.27 6.74 -25.32
C ASN A 115 -20.83 6.95 -23.92
N ALA A 116 -20.73 8.16 -23.38
CA ALA A 116 -21.15 8.50 -22.03
C ALA A 116 -21.65 9.94 -21.94
N GLY A 117 -22.47 10.25 -20.96
CA GLY A 117 -22.76 11.63 -20.58
C GLY A 117 -21.52 12.32 -20.05
N ARG A 118 -20.84 11.68 -19.09
CA ARG A 118 -19.55 12.11 -18.52
C ARG A 118 -18.60 10.92 -18.42
N MET A 119 -17.29 11.17 -18.52
CA MET A 119 -16.26 10.16 -18.30
C MET A 119 -15.21 10.65 -17.32
N SER A 120 -14.90 9.83 -16.31
CA SER A 120 -13.79 10.05 -15.37
C SER A 120 -12.86 8.85 -15.33
N ILE A 121 -11.56 9.12 -15.29
CA ILE A 121 -10.52 8.11 -15.15
C ILE A 121 -9.60 8.52 -13.98
N GLU A 122 -9.54 7.69 -12.95
CA GLU A 122 -8.84 7.99 -11.70
C GLU A 122 -7.95 6.80 -11.31
N SER A 123 -6.68 7.08 -11.00
CA SER A 123 -5.78 6.06 -10.45
C SER A 123 -5.89 6.00 -8.95
N GLU A 124 -5.82 4.79 -8.38
CA GLU A 124 -5.83 4.54 -6.94
C GLU A 124 -4.40 4.43 -6.42
N GLN A 125 -4.20 4.89 -5.18
CA GLN A 125 -2.91 4.81 -4.50
C GLN A 125 -2.94 3.74 -3.42
N ASP A 126 -1.99 2.82 -3.47
CA ASP A 126 -1.69 1.94 -2.37
C ASP A 126 -1.01 2.73 -1.25
N LYS A 127 -1.36 2.43 0.00
CA LYS A 127 -0.86 3.13 1.19
C LYS A 127 -0.29 2.13 2.18
N LYS A 128 0.86 2.50 2.75
CA LYS A 128 1.47 1.77 3.84
C LYS A 128 1.81 2.74 4.98
N ASN A 129 1.19 2.55 6.12
CA ASN A 129 1.46 3.28 7.34
C ASN A 129 2.21 2.37 8.31
N TYR A 130 3.32 2.85 8.81
CA TYR A 130 4.15 2.18 9.79
C TYR A 130 4.30 3.06 11.02
N LYS A 131 3.99 2.51 12.19
CA LYS A 131 4.19 3.16 13.48
C LYS A 131 4.96 2.23 14.39
N GLU A 132 6.01 2.75 15.00
CA GLU A 132 6.78 2.04 15.99
C GLU A 132 6.92 2.88 17.26
N THR A 133 6.67 2.27 18.39
CA THR A 133 6.99 2.84 19.70
C THR A 133 7.93 1.90 20.43
N SER A 134 9.11 2.37 20.78
CA SER A 134 10.12 1.63 21.51
C SER A 134 10.45 2.32 22.83
N LYS A 135 10.59 1.56 23.89
CA LYS A 135 11.07 2.01 25.21
C LYS A 135 12.22 1.13 25.65
N THR A 136 13.31 1.76 26.00
CA THR A 136 14.51 1.09 26.49
C THR A 136 14.89 1.59 27.88
N SER A 137 15.47 0.74 28.68
CA SER A 137 16.12 1.14 29.92
C SER A 137 17.34 0.27 30.18
N GLY A 138 18.38 0.86 30.69
CA GLY A 138 19.63 0.16 30.97
C GLY A 138 20.30 0.67 32.26
N LEU A 139 21.06 -0.21 32.84
CA LEU A 139 21.96 0.08 33.96
C LEU A 139 23.32 -0.53 33.65
N SER A 140 24.38 0.21 33.87
CA SER A 140 25.75 -0.30 33.80
C SER A 140 26.55 0.07 35.04
N VAL A 141 27.41 -0.84 35.45
CA VAL A 141 28.34 -0.65 36.55
C VAL A 141 29.74 -0.97 36.02
N SER A 142 30.69 -0.09 36.24
CA SER A 142 32.08 -0.32 35.88
C SER A 142 33.02 0.08 37.02
N TYR A 143 34.14 -0.64 37.13
CA TYR A 143 35.19 -0.40 38.07
C TYR A 143 36.56 -0.47 37.40
N THR A 144 37.38 0.50 37.68
CA THR A 144 38.78 0.54 37.27
C THR A 144 39.62 0.74 38.55
N PRO A 145 40.62 -0.12 38.82
CA PRO A 145 41.48 0.02 40.00
C PRO A 145 42.12 1.41 40.08
N GLY A 146 42.05 2.03 41.25
CA GLY A 146 42.51 3.41 41.45
C GLY A 146 41.44 4.49 41.12
N SER A 147 40.25 4.10 40.71
CA SER A 147 39.11 4.98 40.45
C SER A 147 37.89 4.58 41.24
N ALA A 148 36.93 5.48 41.38
CA ALA A 148 35.63 5.15 41.95
C ALA A 148 34.82 4.20 41.05
N VAL A 149 33.95 3.41 41.64
CA VAL A 149 32.94 2.65 40.89
C VAL A 149 32.01 3.63 40.19
N THR A 150 31.85 3.42 38.90
CA THR A 150 30.91 4.22 38.08
C THR A 150 29.63 3.43 37.88
N VAL A 151 28.51 4.04 38.21
CA VAL A 151 27.16 3.51 37.94
C VAL A 151 26.47 4.47 37.00
N SER A 152 26.01 3.97 35.89
CA SER A 152 25.22 4.76 34.94
C SER A 152 23.94 4.03 34.53
N GLY A 153 22.90 4.78 34.33
CA GLY A 153 21.61 4.26 33.87
C GLY A 153 20.89 5.24 32.97
N GLY A 154 20.08 4.71 32.10
CA GLY A 154 19.33 5.52 31.15
C GLY A 154 17.99 4.89 30.80
N LYS A 155 17.10 5.75 30.37
CA LYS A 155 15.81 5.37 29.76
C LYS A 155 15.68 6.10 28.44
N GLY A 156 15.22 5.40 27.42
CA GLY A 156 14.93 5.96 26.10
C GLY A 156 13.50 5.64 25.67
N LYS A 157 12.92 6.53 24.90
CA LYS A 157 11.68 6.29 24.16
C LYS A 157 11.89 6.79 22.74
N THR A 158 11.57 5.95 21.79
CA THR A 158 11.61 6.28 20.36
C THR A 158 10.22 6.05 19.80
N ASN A 159 9.73 7.00 19.01
CA ASN A 159 8.54 6.85 18.18
C ASN A 159 8.96 7.08 16.74
N THR A 160 8.54 6.18 15.86
CA THR A 160 8.75 6.28 14.42
C THR A 160 7.40 6.21 13.74
N ASP A 161 7.11 7.18 12.91
CA ASP A 161 5.92 7.22 12.05
C ASP A 161 6.40 7.36 10.61
N SER A 162 5.91 6.51 9.72
CA SER A 162 6.22 6.56 8.29
C SER A 162 4.96 6.27 7.48
N THR A 163 4.74 7.06 6.44
CA THR A 163 3.66 6.84 5.48
C THR A 163 4.26 6.77 4.09
N TYR A 164 3.88 5.74 3.36
CA TYR A 164 4.26 5.54 1.96
C TYR A 164 2.99 5.42 1.12
N GLU A 165 2.95 6.13 -0.02
CA GLU A 165 1.86 6.09 -0.99
C GLU A 165 2.44 5.90 -2.38
N SER A 166 1.85 4.98 -3.17
CA SER A 166 2.25 4.77 -4.55
C SER A 166 1.10 4.31 -5.44
N VAL A 167 1.13 4.67 -6.71
CA VAL A 167 0.24 4.13 -7.73
C VAL A 167 0.90 2.89 -8.31
N THR A 168 0.44 1.71 -7.90
CA THR A 168 0.97 0.43 -8.40
C THR A 168 0.52 0.17 -9.83
N LYS A 169 -0.71 0.56 -10.18
CA LYS A 169 -1.26 0.42 -11.52
C LYS A 169 -2.06 1.66 -11.91
N GLN A 170 -1.65 2.28 -12.99
CA GLN A 170 -2.33 3.46 -13.51
C GLN A 170 -3.65 3.05 -14.19
N ALA A 171 -4.74 3.71 -13.82
CA ALA A 171 -6.02 3.57 -14.51
C ALA A 171 -5.96 4.17 -15.91
N GLY A 172 -6.70 3.60 -16.83
CA GLY A 172 -6.68 4.12 -18.19
C GLY A 172 -7.48 3.32 -19.21
N ILE A 173 -7.64 3.96 -20.38
CA ILE A 173 -8.13 3.33 -21.59
C ILE A 173 -6.97 3.23 -22.57
N TYR A 174 -6.77 2.04 -23.13
CA TYR A 174 -5.64 1.74 -24.01
C TYR A 174 -6.17 1.09 -25.30
N ALA A 175 -6.00 1.77 -26.41
CA ALA A 175 -6.33 1.22 -27.73
C ALA A 175 -5.07 0.83 -28.50
N GLY A 176 -5.21 -0.19 -29.33
CA GLY A 176 -4.19 -0.62 -30.26
C GLY A 176 -4.24 0.14 -31.61
N LYS A 177 -4.03 -0.58 -32.69
CA LYS A 177 -3.88 0.00 -34.04
C LYS A 177 -5.15 0.66 -34.57
N GLU A 178 -6.34 0.24 -34.13
CA GLU A 178 -7.62 0.78 -34.59
C GLU A 178 -8.07 2.01 -33.76
N GLY A 179 -7.31 2.37 -32.72
CA GLY A 179 -7.48 3.64 -32.00
C GLY A 179 -8.73 3.75 -31.14
N TYR A 180 -9.12 4.98 -30.90
CA TYR A 180 -10.22 5.36 -29.99
C TYR A 180 -11.37 6.01 -30.80
N ASP A 181 -12.58 5.73 -30.35
CA ASP A 181 -13.78 6.50 -30.69
C ASP A 181 -14.54 6.79 -29.42
N ILE A 182 -14.25 7.93 -28.81
CA ILE A 182 -14.77 8.31 -27.48
C ILE A 182 -15.65 9.56 -27.66
N GLN A 183 -16.91 9.40 -27.32
CA GLN A 183 -17.91 10.45 -27.36
C GLN A 183 -18.42 10.73 -25.96
N VAL A 184 -18.17 11.93 -25.45
CA VAL A 184 -18.63 12.40 -24.15
C VAL A 184 -19.45 13.66 -24.36
N LYS A 185 -20.65 13.72 -23.81
CA LYS A 185 -21.57 14.84 -24.03
C LYS A 185 -21.19 16.06 -23.19
N ASN A 186 -20.50 15.86 -22.04
CA ASN A 186 -19.97 16.91 -21.16
C ASN A 186 -18.76 16.42 -20.39
#